data_4879c2f0a4516cd1552590df7d899aca
#
_entry.id   4879c2f0a4516cd1552590df7d899aca
#
_cell.length_a   1.000
_cell.length_b   1.000
_cell.length_c   1.000
_cell.angle_alpha   90.00
_cell.angle_beta   90.00
_cell.angle_gamma   90.00
#
_symmetry.space_group_name_H-M   'P 1'
#
loop_
_entity.id
_entity.type
_entity.pdbx_description
1 polymer ?
#
loop_
_entity_poly.entity_id
_entity_poly.type
_entity_poly.pdbx_seq_one_letter_code
_entity_poly.pdbx_strand_id
1 'polypeptide(L)'
;PKVGIRISIEGLQETNDKIRGIPDGFNRGYNTLKTLVEMGHPDVGFGMTVQDMNCEDLVPLYHIANDMGMEFATATLHNSFYFRKTDNRIDNKLKVAKNFEKLINELLQSNSPKKWFRAYFNHGLINYIYGNKRLLPCDMSKNAFFIDPFCDVIPCNGMAQKAVMGNLRNQTWDELWHSDQAKQVRECTKKCERNCWMIGSASPAMHKYIWVPGWWVIRHKFLKGGKYSLSENAYMKKDLEQQ
;
A
#
# COMPACT_ATOMS: atom_id res chain seq x y z
N PRO A 1 -22.32 9.39 -2.34
CA PRO A 1 -21.20 8.43 -2.27
C PRO A 1 -20.26 8.85 -1.16
N LYS A 2 -19.82 7.90 -0.32
CA LYS A 2 -18.81 8.17 0.71
C LYS A 2 -17.45 8.22 0.02
N VAL A 3 -16.82 9.37 -0.03
CA VAL A 3 -15.49 9.57 -0.58
C VAL A 3 -14.49 9.57 0.56
N GLY A 4 -13.48 8.70 0.50
CA GLY A 4 -12.35 8.72 1.42
C GLY A 4 -11.27 9.70 0.92
N ILE A 5 -10.82 10.61 1.77
CA ILE A 5 -9.76 11.57 1.44
C ILE A 5 -8.47 11.14 2.15
N ARG A 6 -7.38 11.02 1.37
CA ARG A 6 -6.05 10.76 1.90
C ARG A 6 -5.09 11.82 1.42
N ILE A 7 -4.41 12.48 2.35
CA ILE A 7 -3.33 13.42 2.05
C ILE A 7 -2.01 12.72 2.26
N SER A 8 -1.14 12.81 1.25
CA SER A 8 0.20 12.23 1.33
C SER A 8 1.06 13.07 2.27
N ILE A 9 1.44 12.49 3.40
CA ILE A 9 2.36 13.03 4.39
C ILE A 9 3.44 11.97 4.61
N GLU A 10 4.68 12.31 4.23
CA GLU A 10 5.78 11.37 4.08
C GLU A 10 6.68 11.27 5.32
N GLY A 11 6.24 11.75 6.48
CA GLY A 11 6.97 11.73 7.74
C GLY A 11 6.58 12.90 8.63
N LEU A 12 7.34 13.15 9.70
CA LEU A 12 7.23 14.36 10.51
C LEU A 12 7.69 15.58 9.69
N GLN A 13 7.50 16.77 10.22
CA GLN A 13 7.65 18.04 9.47
C GLN A 13 8.94 18.11 8.66
N GLU A 14 10.09 17.94 9.30
CA GLU A 14 11.40 18.05 8.62
C GLU A 14 11.55 17.02 7.49
N THR A 15 11.22 15.76 7.80
CA THR A 15 11.32 14.65 6.83
C THR A 15 10.34 14.82 5.68
N ASN A 16 9.09 15.19 5.99
CA ASN A 16 8.06 15.41 4.99
C ASN A 16 8.45 16.53 4.02
N ASP A 17 8.86 17.69 4.55
CA ASP A 17 9.17 18.87 3.75
C ASP A 17 10.38 18.62 2.86
N LYS A 18 11.37 17.89 3.37
CA LYS A 18 12.53 17.45 2.59
C LYS A 18 12.15 16.51 1.44
N ILE A 19 11.34 15.48 1.72
CA ILE A 19 10.92 14.49 0.69
C ILE A 19 10.03 15.15 -0.36
N ARG A 20 9.09 16.00 0.07
CA ARG A 20 8.14 16.67 -0.83
C ARG A 20 8.77 17.86 -1.57
N GLY A 21 9.89 18.37 -1.10
CA GLY A 21 10.53 19.58 -1.64
C GLY A 21 9.68 20.84 -1.45
N ILE A 22 8.79 20.86 -0.46
CA ILE A 22 7.83 21.94 -0.21
C ILE A 22 7.99 22.41 1.24
N PRO A 23 8.53 23.62 1.48
CA PRO A 23 8.57 24.20 2.82
C PRO A 23 7.16 24.27 3.43
N ASP A 24 7.05 23.91 4.71
CA ASP A 24 5.79 23.89 5.45
C ASP A 24 4.71 22.94 4.86
N GLY A 25 5.13 21.99 4.04
CA GLY A 25 4.24 21.03 3.40
C GLY A 25 3.52 20.11 4.40
N PHE A 26 4.20 19.75 5.49
CA PHE A 26 3.60 18.99 6.59
C PHE A 26 2.42 19.74 7.22
N ASN A 27 2.63 20.98 7.68
CA ASN A 27 1.60 21.77 8.36
C ASN A 27 0.42 22.06 7.43
N ARG A 28 0.66 22.32 6.15
CA ARG A 28 -0.43 22.51 5.17
C ARG A 28 -1.28 21.24 5.04
N GLY A 29 -0.66 20.08 4.89
CA GLY A 29 -1.37 18.80 4.82
C GLY A 29 -2.11 18.47 6.11
N TYR A 30 -1.46 18.64 7.25
CA TYR A 30 -2.02 18.42 8.57
C TYR A 30 -3.24 19.31 8.85
N ASN A 31 -3.11 20.63 8.60
CA ASN A 31 -4.21 21.57 8.80
C ASN A 31 -5.39 21.31 7.86
N THR A 32 -5.11 20.89 6.60
CA THR A 32 -6.18 20.48 5.68
C THR A 32 -6.95 19.27 6.23
N LEU A 33 -6.24 18.26 6.75
CA LEU A 33 -6.90 17.09 7.36
C LEU A 33 -7.71 17.48 8.60
N LYS A 34 -7.15 18.35 9.46
CA LYS A 34 -7.85 18.86 10.64
C LYS A 34 -9.14 19.57 10.26
N THR A 35 -9.09 20.47 9.29
CA THR A 35 -10.26 21.19 8.79
C THR A 35 -11.32 20.22 8.25
N LEU A 36 -10.93 19.19 7.48
CA LEU A 36 -11.87 18.19 6.97
C LEU A 36 -12.56 17.41 8.09
N VAL A 37 -11.86 17.07 9.18
CA VAL A 37 -12.45 16.43 10.36
C VAL A 37 -13.43 17.38 11.05
N GLU A 38 -13.04 18.65 11.25
CA GLU A 38 -13.89 19.69 11.86
C GLU A 38 -15.16 19.93 11.03
N MET A 39 -15.09 19.80 9.70
CA MET A 39 -16.24 19.84 8.80
C MET A 39 -17.12 18.57 8.85
N GLY A 40 -16.75 17.57 9.64
CA GLY A 40 -17.49 16.31 9.79
C GLY A 40 -17.29 15.32 8.65
N HIS A 41 -16.19 15.43 7.87
CA HIS A 41 -15.93 14.46 6.80
C HIS A 41 -15.63 13.07 7.39
N PRO A 42 -16.37 12.01 7.00
CA PRO A 42 -16.39 10.75 7.74
C PRO A 42 -15.16 9.85 7.49
N ASP A 43 -14.40 10.09 6.44
CA ASP A 43 -13.28 9.22 6.05
C ASP A 43 -12.09 10.04 5.51
N VAL A 44 -11.28 10.54 6.44
CA VAL A 44 -10.05 11.28 6.16
C VAL A 44 -8.85 10.58 6.77
N GLY A 45 -7.66 10.83 6.23
CA GLY A 45 -6.45 10.27 6.79
C GLY A 45 -5.18 10.57 6.03
N PHE A 46 -4.08 10.07 6.59
CA PHE A 46 -2.75 10.16 6.03
C PHE A 46 -2.47 9.02 5.05
N GLY A 47 -1.65 9.31 4.04
CA GLY A 47 -1.00 8.31 3.21
C GLY A 47 0.51 8.52 3.26
N MET A 48 1.27 7.47 3.62
CA MET A 48 2.73 7.53 3.72
C MET A 48 3.37 6.47 2.81
N THR A 49 4.31 6.91 1.97
CA THR A 49 5.17 6.00 1.20
C THR A 49 6.49 5.80 1.93
N VAL A 50 6.65 4.65 2.55
CA VAL A 50 7.79 4.34 3.43
C VAL A 50 9.03 3.98 2.61
N GLN A 51 10.16 4.60 2.98
CA GLN A 51 11.48 4.40 2.40
C GLN A 51 12.57 4.62 3.46
N ASP A 52 13.86 4.52 3.07
CA ASP A 52 14.99 4.65 4.00
C ASP A 52 14.99 5.97 4.79
N MET A 53 14.59 7.07 4.14
CA MET A 53 14.65 8.42 4.72
C MET A 53 13.61 8.68 5.80
N ASN A 54 12.46 7.99 5.75
CA ASN A 54 11.30 8.30 6.58
C ASN A 54 10.78 7.12 7.42
N CYS A 55 11.39 5.96 7.33
CA CYS A 55 10.87 4.78 8.02
C CYS A 55 10.83 4.94 9.56
N GLU A 56 11.66 5.78 10.15
CA GLU A 56 11.66 6.07 11.58
C GLU A 56 10.46 6.92 12.01
N ASP A 57 9.91 7.71 11.10
CA ASP A 57 8.71 8.53 11.33
C ASP A 57 7.40 7.73 11.18
N LEU A 58 7.46 6.46 10.73
CA LEU A 58 6.29 5.63 10.44
C LEU A 58 5.36 5.48 11.66
N VAL A 59 5.90 5.08 12.81
CA VAL A 59 5.11 4.90 14.03
C VAL A 59 4.70 6.23 14.66
N PRO A 60 5.59 7.23 14.80
CA PRO A 60 5.19 8.57 15.24
C PRO A 60 4.05 9.18 14.43
N LEU A 61 4.10 9.09 13.10
CA LEU A 61 3.04 9.62 12.24
C LEU A 61 1.73 8.81 12.37
N TYR A 62 1.83 7.48 12.55
CA TYR A 62 0.66 6.64 12.85
C TYR A 62 -0.02 7.08 14.16
N HIS A 63 0.74 7.41 15.22
CA HIS A 63 0.17 7.88 16.48
C HIS A 63 -0.58 9.21 16.27
N ILE A 64 0.01 10.17 15.57
CA ILE A 64 -0.66 11.44 15.24
C ILE A 64 -2.00 11.18 14.53
N ALA A 65 -2.00 10.32 13.50
CA ALA A 65 -3.23 9.99 12.78
C ALA A 65 -4.27 9.29 13.67
N ASN A 66 -3.82 8.34 14.50
CA ASN A 66 -4.68 7.59 15.42
C ASN A 66 -5.32 8.48 16.49
N ASP A 67 -4.56 9.40 17.08
CA ASP A 67 -5.04 10.34 18.11
C ASP A 67 -6.06 11.34 17.56
N MET A 68 -5.98 11.65 16.27
CA MET A 68 -6.99 12.45 15.55
C MET A 68 -8.19 11.60 15.08
N GLY A 69 -8.23 10.31 15.35
CA GLY A 69 -9.29 9.42 14.83
C GLY A 69 -9.25 9.20 13.33
N MET A 70 -8.14 9.49 12.68
CA MET A 70 -7.97 9.42 11.24
C MET A 70 -7.45 8.07 10.76
N GLU A 71 -7.68 7.79 9.48
CA GLU A 71 -7.10 6.65 8.81
C GLU A 71 -5.60 6.86 8.53
N PHE A 72 -4.83 5.79 8.63
CA PHE A 72 -3.42 5.78 8.26
C PHE A 72 -3.17 4.71 7.19
N ALA A 73 -2.86 5.15 5.98
CA ALA A 73 -2.57 4.30 4.85
C ALA A 73 -1.06 4.27 4.58
N THR A 74 -0.52 3.07 4.41
CA THR A 74 0.89 2.87 4.12
C THR A 74 1.09 2.32 2.70
N ALA A 75 2.20 2.69 2.10
CA ALA A 75 2.78 2.07 0.93
C ALA A 75 4.29 1.95 1.15
N THR A 76 5.00 1.25 0.30
CA THR A 76 6.45 1.32 0.25
C THR A 76 6.91 1.79 -1.12
N LEU A 77 8.12 2.32 -1.18
CA LEU A 77 8.71 2.79 -2.41
C LEU A 77 8.68 1.69 -3.48
N HIS A 78 8.17 2.00 -4.65
CA HIS A 78 8.00 1.05 -5.75
C HIS A 78 8.28 1.67 -7.11
N ASN A 79 8.55 0.82 -8.08
CA ASN A 79 8.75 1.21 -9.45
C ASN A 79 7.45 1.12 -10.24
N SER A 80 7.20 2.11 -11.09
CA SER A 80 6.05 2.17 -11.97
C SER A 80 6.47 2.59 -13.37
N PHE A 81 6.17 1.76 -14.33
CA PHE A 81 6.37 2.09 -15.74
C PHE A 81 5.60 3.37 -16.13
N TYR A 82 4.37 3.49 -15.66
CA TYR A 82 3.52 4.63 -15.97
C TYR A 82 4.12 5.96 -15.53
N PHE A 83 4.71 6.00 -14.34
CA PHE A 83 5.38 7.19 -13.81
C PHE A 83 6.85 7.30 -14.26
N ARG A 84 7.31 6.45 -15.17
CA ARG A 84 8.69 6.39 -15.68
C ARG A 84 9.73 6.32 -14.55
N LYS A 85 9.38 5.67 -13.46
CA LYS A 85 10.23 5.44 -12.30
C LYS A 85 10.63 3.97 -12.27
N THR A 86 11.91 3.69 -12.49
CA THR A 86 12.47 2.32 -12.57
C THR A 86 13.67 2.12 -11.66
N ASP A 87 14.15 3.18 -11.01
CA ASP A 87 15.37 3.26 -10.20
C ASP A 87 15.09 3.36 -8.69
N ASN A 88 13.83 3.35 -8.29
CA ASN A 88 13.45 3.36 -6.88
C ASN A 88 13.91 2.06 -6.20
N ARG A 89 14.63 2.18 -5.10
CA ARG A 89 15.07 1.05 -4.28
C ARG A 89 15.09 1.43 -2.81
N ILE A 90 15.03 0.44 -1.97
CA ILE A 90 15.25 0.53 -0.52
C ILE A 90 16.62 -0.08 -0.27
N ASP A 91 17.55 0.73 0.21
CA ASP A 91 18.93 0.31 0.45
C ASP A 91 19.06 -0.44 1.79
N ASN A 92 18.46 0.07 2.86
CA ASN A 92 18.45 -0.59 4.16
C ASN A 92 17.11 -1.30 4.44
N LYS A 93 16.91 -2.42 3.74
CA LYS A 93 15.68 -3.22 3.86
C LYS A 93 15.35 -3.60 5.29
N LEU A 94 16.36 -3.96 6.09
CA LEU A 94 16.16 -4.39 7.46
C LEU A 94 15.71 -3.24 8.37
N LYS A 95 16.28 -2.03 8.22
CA LYS A 95 15.84 -0.83 8.95
C LYS A 95 14.36 -0.54 8.66
N VAL A 96 13.99 -0.55 7.39
CA VAL A 96 12.61 -0.29 6.96
C VAL A 96 11.67 -1.39 7.50
N ALA A 97 12.06 -2.65 7.39
CA ALA A 97 11.27 -3.78 7.90
C ALA A 97 11.07 -3.74 9.42
N LYS A 98 12.11 -3.36 10.19
CA LYS A 98 12.01 -3.18 11.66
C LYS A 98 10.98 -2.10 12.04
N ASN A 99 10.88 -1.02 11.27
CA ASN A 99 9.86 0.00 11.53
C ASN A 99 8.45 -0.46 11.12
N PHE A 100 8.29 -1.23 10.05
CA PHE A 100 7.03 -1.93 9.76
C PHE A 100 6.66 -2.95 10.85
N GLU A 101 7.61 -3.71 11.39
CA GLU A 101 7.38 -4.62 12.51
C GLU A 101 6.79 -3.90 13.73
N LYS A 102 7.35 -2.73 14.10
CA LYS A 102 6.80 -1.90 15.18
C LYS A 102 5.35 -1.50 14.88
N LEU A 103 5.07 -0.98 13.67
CA LEU A 103 3.72 -0.61 13.28
C LEU A 103 2.75 -1.81 13.29
N ILE A 104 3.18 -2.97 12.80
CA ILE A 104 2.37 -4.19 12.82
C ILE A 104 1.99 -4.56 14.25
N ASN A 105 2.93 -4.48 15.19
CA ASN A 105 2.68 -4.78 16.59
C ASN A 105 1.68 -3.79 17.21
N GLU A 106 1.80 -2.49 16.94
CA GLU A 106 0.80 -1.48 17.34
C GLU A 106 -0.60 -1.80 16.80
N LEU A 107 -0.69 -2.14 15.53
CA LEU A 107 -1.96 -2.47 14.88
C LEU A 107 -2.59 -3.74 15.47
N LEU A 108 -1.79 -4.74 15.82
CA LEU A 108 -2.24 -5.99 16.45
C LEU A 108 -2.70 -5.78 17.90
N GLN A 109 -2.18 -4.79 18.63
CA GLN A 109 -2.67 -4.46 19.98
C GLN A 109 -4.06 -3.80 19.96
N SER A 110 -4.46 -3.20 18.85
CA SER A 110 -5.79 -2.60 18.71
C SER A 110 -6.92 -3.63 18.80
N ASN A 111 -8.14 -3.17 19.17
CA ASN A 111 -9.37 -3.96 19.14
C ASN A 111 -10.15 -3.81 17.80
N SER A 112 -9.58 -3.12 16.81
CA SER A 112 -10.22 -2.89 15.51
C SER A 112 -9.84 -3.97 14.48
N PRO A 113 -10.79 -4.75 13.96
CA PRO A 113 -10.54 -5.70 12.88
C PRO A 113 -9.91 -5.05 11.63
N LYS A 114 -10.29 -3.80 11.35
CA LYS A 114 -9.69 -3.01 10.24
C LYS A 114 -8.19 -2.81 10.45
N LYS A 115 -7.74 -2.54 11.68
CA LYS A 115 -6.31 -2.40 12.01
C LYS A 115 -5.58 -3.74 11.92
N TRP A 116 -6.20 -4.86 12.27
CA TRP A 116 -5.60 -6.19 12.09
C TRP A 116 -5.39 -6.53 10.61
N PHE A 117 -6.35 -6.19 9.75
CA PHE A 117 -6.19 -6.31 8.30
C PHE A 117 -5.06 -5.44 7.77
N ARG A 118 -4.90 -4.22 8.29
CA ARG A 118 -3.76 -3.37 7.96
C ARG A 118 -2.43 -3.95 8.45
N ALA A 119 -2.40 -4.65 9.59
CA ALA A 119 -1.22 -5.37 10.05
C ALA A 119 -0.79 -6.43 9.02
N TYR A 120 -1.71 -7.25 8.51
CA TYR A 120 -1.41 -8.20 7.45
C TYR A 120 -0.97 -7.51 6.15
N PHE A 121 -1.60 -6.40 5.79
CA PHE A 121 -1.16 -5.61 4.62
C PHE A 121 0.28 -5.14 4.77
N ASN A 122 0.68 -4.62 5.93
CA ASN A 122 2.05 -4.18 6.21
C ASN A 122 3.05 -5.35 6.23
N HIS A 123 2.64 -6.55 6.71
CA HIS A 123 3.43 -7.77 6.55
C HIS A 123 3.71 -8.06 5.06
N GLY A 124 2.72 -7.88 4.20
CA GLY A 124 2.90 -8.02 2.75
C GLY A 124 3.82 -6.96 2.14
N LEU A 125 3.89 -5.74 2.70
CA LEU A 125 4.88 -4.73 2.28
C LEU A 125 6.31 -5.15 2.61
N ILE A 126 6.53 -5.74 3.79
CA ILE A 126 7.84 -6.33 4.14
C ILE A 126 8.22 -7.43 3.15
N ASN A 127 7.30 -8.35 2.86
CA ASN A 127 7.51 -9.41 1.87
C ASN A 127 7.88 -8.85 0.48
N TYR A 128 7.23 -7.76 0.06
CA TYR A 128 7.52 -7.05 -1.19
C TYR A 128 8.93 -6.44 -1.19
N ILE A 129 9.34 -5.76 -0.12
CA ILE A 129 10.67 -5.13 0.04
C ILE A 129 11.79 -6.16 -0.16
N TYR A 130 11.58 -7.38 0.32
CA TYR A 130 12.54 -8.47 0.19
C TYR A 130 12.50 -9.18 -1.17
N GLY A 131 11.62 -8.78 -2.07
CA GLY A 131 11.54 -9.35 -3.42
C GLY A 131 10.89 -10.72 -3.51
N ASN A 132 10.23 -11.18 -2.46
CA ASN A 132 9.60 -12.50 -2.42
C ASN A 132 8.30 -12.54 -3.24
N LYS A 133 7.87 -13.76 -3.59
CA LYS A 133 6.59 -13.96 -4.27
C LYS A 133 5.44 -13.31 -3.49
N ARG A 134 4.48 -12.80 -4.23
CA ARG A 134 3.27 -12.18 -3.69
C ARG A 134 2.54 -13.14 -2.74
N LEU A 135 2.06 -12.64 -1.60
CA LEU A 135 1.36 -13.45 -0.59
C LEU A 135 -0.01 -13.95 -1.06
N LEU A 136 -0.66 -13.21 -1.96
CA LEU A 136 -1.96 -13.54 -2.54
C LEU A 136 -1.93 -13.28 -4.05
N PRO A 137 -2.76 -13.99 -4.84
CA PRO A 137 -2.89 -13.75 -6.28
C PRO A 137 -3.25 -12.31 -6.59
N CYS A 138 -2.83 -11.82 -7.77
CA CYS A 138 -3.20 -10.50 -8.25
C CYS A 138 -4.53 -10.56 -9.01
N ASP A 139 -5.49 -9.71 -8.62
CA ASP A 139 -6.80 -9.59 -9.29
C ASP A 139 -6.91 -8.30 -10.15
N MET A 140 -5.78 -7.66 -10.45
CA MET A 140 -5.76 -6.54 -11.40
C MET A 140 -6.26 -7.00 -12.77
N SER A 141 -6.89 -6.10 -13.51
CA SER A 141 -7.60 -6.34 -14.76
C SER A 141 -8.85 -7.23 -14.69
N LYS A 142 -9.25 -7.69 -13.50
CA LYS A 142 -10.51 -8.39 -13.25
C LYS A 142 -11.45 -7.55 -12.39
N ASN A 143 -11.00 -7.24 -11.18
CA ASN A 143 -11.76 -6.50 -10.17
C ASN A 143 -11.20 -5.09 -9.93
N ALA A 144 -10.07 -4.75 -10.54
CA ALA A 144 -9.45 -3.44 -10.47
C ALA A 144 -8.68 -3.17 -11.77
N PHE A 145 -8.62 -1.90 -12.14
CA PHE A 145 -7.93 -1.40 -13.33
C PHE A 145 -7.46 0.03 -13.05
N PHE A 146 -6.69 0.57 -13.98
CA PHE A 146 -6.21 1.94 -13.93
C PHE A 146 -6.70 2.68 -15.18
N ILE A 147 -7.19 3.90 -15.00
CA ILE A 147 -7.53 4.81 -16.09
C ILE A 147 -6.52 5.95 -16.07
N ASP A 148 -5.86 6.18 -17.20
CA ASP A 148 -4.90 7.26 -17.30
C ASP A 148 -5.56 8.60 -17.67
N PRO A 149 -4.85 9.75 -17.61
CA PRO A 149 -5.41 11.06 -17.96
C PRO A 149 -5.87 11.19 -19.42
N PHE A 150 -5.47 10.27 -20.28
CA PHE A 150 -5.90 10.21 -21.67
C PHE A 150 -7.13 9.33 -21.89
N CYS A 151 -7.71 8.80 -20.81
CA CYS A 151 -8.82 7.85 -20.77
C CYS A 151 -8.47 6.46 -21.31
N ASP A 152 -7.17 6.12 -21.42
CA ASP A 152 -6.76 4.75 -21.68
C ASP A 152 -7.02 3.89 -20.45
N VAL A 153 -7.69 2.77 -20.62
CA VAL A 153 -7.87 1.76 -19.59
C VAL A 153 -6.72 0.77 -19.68
N ILE A 154 -5.97 0.63 -18.60
CA ILE A 154 -4.85 -0.30 -18.47
C ILE A 154 -5.04 -1.23 -17.28
N PRO A 155 -4.49 -2.44 -17.29
CA PRO A 155 -4.69 -3.40 -16.19
C PRO A 155 -4.13 -2.91 -14.86
N CYS A 156 -2.98 -2.24 -14.88
CA CYS A 156 -2.37 -1.60 -13.71
C CYS A 156 -1.26 -0.64 -14.16
N ASN A 157 -0.85 0.26 -13.26
CA ASN A 157 0.27 1.18 -13.48
C ASN A 157 1.66 0.56 -13.22
N GLY A 158 1.71 -0.68 -12.77
CA GLY A 158 2.94 -1.39 -12.42
C GLY A 158 3.50 -2.31 -13.50
N MET A 159 2.82 -2.54 -14.61
CA MET A 159 3.35 -3.38 -15.68
C MET A 159 4.55 -2.72 -16.37
N ALA A 160 5.50 -3.55 -16.82
CA ALA A 160 6.72 -3.08 -17.50
C ALA A 160 6.42 -2.43 -18.87
N GLN A 161 5.30 -2.76 -19.47
CA GLN A 161 4.84 -2.18 -20.74
C GLN A 161 3.42 -1.67 -20.58
N LYS A 162 3.09 -0.58 -21.28
CA LYS A 162 1.73 -0.05 -21.33
C LYS A 162 0.85 -1.01 -22.13
N ALA A 163 0.01 -1.75 -21.44
CA ALA A 163 -0.97 -2.65 -22.05
C ALA A 163 -2.35 -1.99 -22.01
N VAL A 164 -2.76 -1.37 -23.12
CA VAL A 164 -4.05 -0.67 -23.22
C VAL A 164 -5.16 -1.67 -23.51
N MET A 165 -6.19 -1.67 -22.68
CA MET A 165 -7.42 -2.48 -22.87
C MET A 165 -8.40 -1.81 -23.81
N GLY A 166 -8.35 -0.48 -23.95
CA GLY A 166 -9.19 0.36 -24.77
C GLY A 166 -9.20 1.78 -24.25
N ASN A 167 -9.94 2.69 -24.92
CA ASN A 167 -10.00 4.11 -24.55
C ASN A 167 -11.45 4.58 -24.39
N LEU A 168 -11.80 5.13 -23.23
CA LEU A 168 -13.17 5.56 -22.88
C LEU A 168 -13.65 6.82 -23.62
N ARG A 169 -12.80 7.48 -24.41
CA ARG A 169 -13.24 8.58 -25.29
C ARG A 169 -13.86 8.06 -26.58
N ASN A 170 -13.51 6.83 -26.98
CA ASN A 170 -13.87 6.27 -28.29
C ASN A 170 -14.88 5.13 -28.21
N GLN A 171 -15.16 4.62 -27.01
CA GLN A 171 -16.02 3.46 -26.79
C GLN A 171 -16.62 3.48 -25.40
N THR A 172 -17.75 2.84 -25.21
CA THR A 172 -18.37 2.63 -23.91
C THR A 172 -17.56 1.66 -23.06
N TRP A 173 -17.80 1.65 -21.76
CA TRP A 173 -17.17 0.67 -20.85
C TRP A 173 -17.49 -0.77 -21.25
N ASP A 174 -18.71 -1.06 -21.65
CA ASP A 174 -19.17 -2.40 -21.98
C ASP A 174 -18.49 -2.92 -23.26
N GLU A 175 -18.44 -2.10 -24.32
CA GLU A 175 -17.70 -2.40 -25.55
C GLU A 175 -16.22 -2.64 -25.27
N LEU A 176 -15.58 -1.77 -24.48
CA LEU A 176 -14.18 -1.90 -24.10
C LEU A 176 -13.94 -3.21 -23.34
N TRP A 177 -14.75 -3.45 -22.30
CA TRP A 177 -14.53 -4.57 -21.40
C TRP A 177 -14.67 -5.93 -22.08
N HIS A 178 -15.56 -6.04 -23.05
CA HIS A 178 -15.81 -7.26 -23.80
C HIS A 178 -15.01 -7.38 -25.09
N SER A 179 -14.21 -6.37 -25.45
CA SER A 179 -13.34 -6.39 -26.63
C SER A 179 -12.30 -7.50 -26.57
N ASP A 180 -11.84 -7.96 -27.74
CA ASP A 180 -10.77 -8.95 -27.82
C ASP A 180 -9.44 -8.39 -27.35
N GLN A 181 -9.19 -7.10 -27.55
CA GLN A 181 -8.03 -6.40 -27.00
C GLN A 181 -8.00 -6.48 -25.47
N ALA A 182 -9.11 -6.18 -24.80
CA ALA A 182 -9.19 -6.26 -23.35
C ALA A 182 -9.05 -7.70 -22.82
N LYS A 183 -9.60 -8.69 -23.54
CA LYS A 183 -9.41 -10.12 -23.23
C LYS A 183 -7.95 -10.52 -23.31
N GLN A 184 -7.25 -10.15 -24.39
CA GLN A 184 -5.81 -10.44 -24.55
C GLN A 184 -4.97 -9.82 -23.43
N VAL A 185 -5.23 -8.56 -23.06
CA VAL A 185 -4.54 -7.88 -21.97
C VAL A 185 -4.78 -8.58 -20.63
N ARG A 186 -6.01 -9.04 -20.36
CA ARG A 186 -6.32 -9.83 -19.16
C ARG A 186 -5.55 -11.15 -19.11
N GLU A 187 -5.41 -11.85 -20.24
CA GLU A 187 -4.62 -13.09 -20.29
C GLU A 187 -3.12 -12.82 -20.03
N CYS A 188 -2.57 -11.73 -20.58
CA CYS A 188 -1.20 -11.30 -20.24
C CYS A 188 -1.04 -10.97 -18.75
N THR A 189 -2.05 -10.32 -18.15
CA THR A 189 -2.00 -9.95 -16.72
C THR A 189 -2.01 -11.18 -15.81
N LYS A 190 -2.70 -12.26 -16.19
CA LYS A 190 -2.70 -13.53 -15.44
C LYS A 190 -1.30 -14.16 -15.33
N LYS A 191 -0.44 -13.91 -16.31
CA LYS A 191 0.93 -14.43 -16.37
C LYS A 191 1.95 -13.50 -15.67
N CYS A 192 1.49 -12.42 -15.04
CA CYS A 192 2.37 -11.47 -14.40
C CYS A 192 2.98 -12.06 -13.12
N GLU A 193 4.30 -12.18 -13.09
CA GLU A 193 5.07 -12.72 -11.96
C GLU A 193 5.60 -11.66 -10.99
N ARG A 194 5.24 -10.38 -11.20
CA ARG A 194 5.68 -9.29 -10.31
C ARG A 194 5.12 -9.49 -8.90
N ASN A 195 5.96 -9.20 -7.92
CA ASN A 195 5.59 -9.31 -6.50
C ASN A 195 4.87 -8.08 -5.93
N CYS A 196 4.35 -7.18 -6.76
CA CYS A 196 3.71 -5.93 -6.35
C CYS A 196 2.70 -6.13 -5.22
N TRP A 197 2.81 -5.30 -4.17
CA TRP A 197 1.90 -5.32 -3.02
C TRP A 197 1.41 -3.91 -2.70
N MET A 198 0.62 -3.35 -3.64
CA MET A 198 0.01 -2.02 -3.51
C MET A 198 -1.44 -2.18 -3.08
N ILE A 199 -1.97 -1.18 -2.35
CA ILE A 199 -3.31 -1.27 -1.77
C ILE A 199 -4.39 -1.60 -2.82
N GLY A 200 -4.34 -0.98 -4.00
CA GLY A 200 -5.29 -1.24 -5.09
C GLY A 200 -5.27 -2.67 -5.63
N SER A 201 -4.16 -3.40 -5.48
CA SER A 201 -4.02 -4.79 -5.92
C SER A 201 -4.08 -5.80 -4.78
N ALA A 202 -3.71 -5.41 -3.57
CA ALA A 202 -3.69 -6.29 -2.40
C ALA A 202 -5.05 -6.34 -1.70
N SER A 203 -5.73 -5.20 -1.53
CA SER A 203 -7.00 -5.14 -0.81
C SER A 203 -8.10 -6.03 -1.46
N PRO A 204 -8.35 -5.98 -2.78
CA PRO A 204 -9.32 -6.90 -3.40
C PRO A 204 -8.96 -8.38 -3.17
N ALA A 205 -7.68 -8.73 -3.28
CA ALA A 205 -7.22 -10.10 -3.04
C ALA A 205 -7.39 -10.52 -1.58
N MET A 206 -7.12 -9.62 -0.62
CA MET A 206 -7.31 -9.88 0.81
C MET A 206 -8.78 -10.14 1.16
N HIS A 207 -9.72 -9.43 0.53
CA HIS A 207 -11.15 -9.68 0.73
C HIS A 207 -11.60 -10.99 0.09
N LYS A 208 -11.11 -11.28 -1.11
CA LYS A 208 -11.45 -12.51 -1.83
C LYS A 208 -10.92 -13.76 -1.14
N TYR A 209 -9.68 -13.71 -0.65
CA TYR A 209 -9.02 -14.81 0.06
C TYR A 209 -8.96 -14.57 1.57
N ILE A 210 -10.08 -14.14 2.14
CA ILE A 210 -10.16 -13.62 3.51
C ILE A 210 -9.63 -14.58 4.58
N TRP A 211 -9.70 -15.90 4.32
CA TRP A 211 -9.17 -16.92 5.25
C TRP A 211 -7.64 -16.82 5.43
N VAL A 212 -6.89 -16.33 4.42
CA VAL A 212 -5.42 -16.18 4.54
C VAL A 212 -5.05 -15.07 5.51
N PRO A 213 -5.46 -13.80 5.30
CA PRO A 213 -5.23 -12.76 6.30
C PRO A 213 -5.94 -13.05 7.61
N GLY A 214 -7.12 -13.67 7.59
CA GLY A 214 -7.86 -14.04 8.80
C GLY A 214 -7.09 -15.04 9.67
N TRP A 215 -6.55 -16.11 9.09
CA TRP A 215 -5.70 -17.05 9.82
C TRP A 215 -4.42 -16.42 10.34
N TRP A 216 -3.77 -15.57 9.54
CA TRP A 216 -2.59 -14.82 9.97
C TRP A 216 -2.91 -13.93 11.18
N VAL A 217 -4.05 -13.24 11.16
CA VAL A 217 -4.53 -12.42 12.29
C VAL A 217 -4.79 -13.29 13.52
N ILE A 218 -5.52 -14.41 13.38
CA ILE A 218 -5.78 -15.33 14.51
C ILE A 218 -4.46 -15.75 15.14
N ARG A 219 -3.51 -16.17 14.35
CA ARG A 219 -2.19 -16.61 14.82
C ARG A 219 -1.46 -15.51 15.60
N HIS A 220 -1.35 -14.29 15.05
CA HIS A 220 -0.53 -13.25 15.65
C HIS A 220 -1.26 -12.47 16.74
N LYS A 221 -2.54 -12.16 16.55
CA LYS A 221 -3.33 -11.40 17.53
C LYS A 221 -3.71 -12.23 18.75
N PHE A 222 -4.22 -13.44 18.52
CA PHE A 222 -4.81 -14.23 19.62
C PHE A 222 -3.86 -15.32 20.13
N LEU A 223 -3.23 -16.11 19.27
CA LEU A 223 -2.37 -17.21 19.73
C LEU A 223 -0.99 -16.74 20.19
N LYS A 224 -0.50 -15.60 19.67
CA LYS A 224 0.81 -15.01 20.03
C LYS A 224 0.68 -13.73 20.87
N GLY A 225 -0.50 -13.44 21.40
CA GLY A 225 -0.73 -12.28 22.26
C GLY A 225 -0.48 -10.92 21.61
N GLY A 226 -0.78 -10.78 20.31
CA GLY A 226 -0.61 -9.54 19.56
C GLY A 226 0.84 -9.24 19.19
N LYS A 227 1.67 -10.27 19.01
CA LYS A 227 3.09 -10.13 18.66
C LYS A 227 3.38 -10.71 17.28
N TYR A 228 4.12 -9.93 16.50
CA TYR A 228 4.74 -10.32 15.24
C TYR A 228 6.24 -10.09 15.32
N SER A 229 7.04 -10.99 14.77
CA SER A 229 8.48 -10.84 14.70
C SER A 229 9.01 -11.13 13.29
N LEU A 230 9.95 -10.31 12.85
CA LEU A 230 10.67 -10.50 11.58
C LEU A 230 11.39 -11.86 11.52
N SER A 231 11.86 -12.37 12.66
CA SER A 231 12.53 -13.67 12.76
C SER A 231 11.66 -14.86 12.33
N GLU A 232 10.35 -14.67 12.25
CA GLU A 232 9.42 -15.68 11.74
C GLU A 232 9.50 -15.87 10.23
N ASN A 233 10.06 -14.89 9.52
CA ASN A 233 10.25 -14.94 8.08
C ASN A 233 11.59 -15.59 7.75
N ALA A 234 11.55 -16.78 7.16
CA ALA A 234 12.75 -17.57 6.88
C ALA A 234 13.80 -16.80 6.05
N TYR A 235 13.36 -15.93 5.15
CA TYR A 235 14.24 -15.11 4.31
C TYR A 235 14.95 -13.97 5.05
N MET A 236 14.51 -13.63 6.27
CA MET A 236 15.10 -12.53 7.07
C MET A 236 16.15 -13.03 8.07
N LYS A 237 16.22 -14.33 8.31
CA LYS A 237 17.15 -14.90 9.32
C LYS A 237 18.60 -14.48 9.09
N LYS A 238 19.07 -14.54 7.83
CA LYS A 238 20.44 -14.15 7.49
C LYS A 238 20.74 -12.68 7.81
N ASP A 239 19.81 -11.77 7.52
CA ASP A 239 20.01 -10.34 7.76
C ASP A 239 19.95 -9.99 9.26
N LEU A 240 19.22 -10.80 10.06
CA LEU A 240 19.12 -10.62 11.51
C LEU A 240 20.34 -11.18 12.25
N GLU A 241 21.00 -12.22 11.71
CA GLU A 241 22.20 -12.85 12.30
C GLU A 241 23.48 -12.02 12.06
N GLN A 242 23.46 -11.05 11.12
CA GLN A 242 24.61 -10.22 10.77
C GLN A 242 24.67 -8.89 11.56
N GLN A 243 23.79 -8.67 12.53
CA GLN A 243 23.73 -7.52 13.44
C GLN A 243 24.06 -7.90 14.90
#